data_aa533bba278cb20e4a74e16d54799115
#
_entry.id   aa533bba278cb20e4a74e16d54799115
#
_cell.length_a   1.000
_cell.length_b   1.000
_cell.length_c   1.000
_cell.angle_alpha   90.00
_cell.angle_beta   90.00
_cell.angle_gamma   90.00
#
_symmetry.space_group_name_H-M   'P 1'
#
loop_
_entity.id
_entity.type
_entity.pdbx_description
1 polymer ?
#
loop_
_entity_poly.entity_id
_entity_poly.type
_entity_poly.pdbx_seq_one_letter_code
_entity_poly.pdbx_strand_id
1 'polypeptide(L)'
;KWNSYREDDVAKAQFVKEKVLDDIWWDKIEYILSFTEPIYSMLRLADTDKPCLHLIYEMWDDMIEKVKTAIYRHEAKKEDEESAFYSVVHKILVDRWDRSNTPLHCLAHSLNPRYYTNTWISEDPNPTPPHKDLEIFRMRNKCLKRFFANGEERRILNNEYANFSTATEGFDNYDSIEDRDILDPKKWWVIHGAFAPNLQNLALKLLGQPCSSSCCERNWSTYSFIHSMKRNKITPQRAEDLVFIHNNLRLLSRRSTEYMEGETKMWDVGGDSFDSFDEAGILEVTDLSLDEPDLEAIVFTDEGNEETDLNGNE
;
A
#
# COMPACT_ATOMS: atom_id res chain seq x y z
N LYS A 1 36.46 19.93 -14.89
CA LYS A 1 36.49 19.44 -13.50
C LYS A 1 36.77 17.94 -13.38
N TRP A 2 36.48 17.11 -14.41
CA TRP A 2 36.73 15.66 -14.40
C TRP A 2 38.20 15.24 -14.28
N ASN A 3 39.14 16.15 -14.47
CA ASN A 3 40.60 15.87 -14.44
C ASN A 3 41.27 16.30 -13.13
N SER A 4 40.54 16.69 -12.09
CA SER A 4 41.12 17.18 -10.83
C SER A 4 40.82 16.25 -9.65
N TYR A 5 40.82 14.95 -9.89
CA TYR A 5 40.69 13.94 -8.85
C TYR A 5 42.04 13.51 -8.29
N ARG A 6 42.05 12.95 -7.08
CA ARG A 6 43.25 12.29 -6.52
C ARG A 6 43.69 11.15 -7.43
N GLU A 7 44.98 10.83 -7.48
CA GLU A 7 45.53 9.79 -8.38
C GLU A 7 44.79 8.46 -8.24
N ASP A 8 44.40 8.07 -7.04
CA ASP A 8 43.65 6.83 -6.75
C ASP A 8 42.23 6.81 -7.30
N ASP A 9 41.62 7.98 -7.58
CA ASP A 9 40.24 8.12 -8.03
C ASP A 9 40.11 8.42 -9.53
N VAL A 10 41.21 8.67 -10.22
CA VAL A 10 41.23 9.00 -11.66
C VAL A 10 40.59 7.89 -12.50
N ALA A 11 40.94 6.62 -12.21
CA ALA A 11 40.40 5.48 -12.94
C ALA A 11 38.87 5.33 -12.73
N LYS A 12 38.40 5.53 -11.51
CA LYS A 12 36.94 5.51 -11.18
C LYS A 12 36.20 6.65 -11.86
N ALA A 13 36.77 7.86 -11.82
CA ALA A 13 36.19 9.03 -12.48
C ALA A 13 36.13 8.85 -14.00
N GLN A 14 37.16 8.26 -14.61
CA GLN A 14 37.16 7.95 -16.04
C GLN A 14 36.08 6.89 -16.37
N PHE A 15 35.97 5.82 -15.60
CA PHE A 15 34.91 4.82 -15.76
C PHE A 15 33.51 5.42 -15.68
N VAL A 16 33.26 6.29 -14.68
CA VAL A 16 31.98 6.98 -14.56
C VAL A 16 31.72 7.87 -15.76
N LYS A 17 32.73 8.62 -16.21
CA LYS A 17 32.61 9.45 -17.41
C LYS A 17 32.26 8.65 -18.65
N GLU A 18 32.92 7.51 -18.86
CA GLU A 18 32.63 6.62 -19.98
C GLU A 18 31.19 6.10 -19.93
N LYS A 19 30.71 5.73 -18.74
CA LYS A 19 29.32 5.29 -18.57
C LYS A 19 28.31 6.40 -18.79
N VAL A 20 28.58 7.61 -18.31
CA VAL A 20 27.70 8.78 -18.54
C VAL A 20 27.59 9.15 -20.02
N LEU A 21 28.63 8.86 -20.82
CA LEU A 21 28.66 9.14 -22.26
C LEU A 21 28.29 7.94 -23.14
N ASP A 22 27.91 6.82 -22.55
CA ASP A 22 27.57 5.57 -23.24
C ASP A 22 26.07 5.51 -23.52
N ASP A 23 25.66 5.87 -24.73
CA ASP A 23 24.24 5.88 -25.14
C ASP A 23 23.61 4.49 -25.00
N ILE A 24 24.34 3.39 -25.29
CA ILE A 24 23.83 2.02 -25.15
C ILE A 24 23.54 1.70 -23.67
N TRP A 25 24.34 2.24 -22.77
CA TRP A 25 24.09 2.09 -21.33
C TRP A 25 22.81 2.82 -20.91
N TRP A 26 22.57 4.03 -21.43
CA TRP A 26 21.35 4.79 -21.17
C TRP A 26 20.11 4.13 -21.75
N ASP A 27 20.17 3.60 -22.97
CA ASP A 27 19.07 2.84 -23.58
C ASP A 27 18.63 1.67 -22.68
N LYS A 28 19.59 0.96 -22.07
CA LYS A 28 19.28 -0.12 -21.13
C LYS A 28 18.65 0.40 -19.85
N ILE A 29 19.10 1.53 -19.33
CA ILE A 29 18.50 2.16 -18.14
C ILE A 29 17.07 2.61 -18.44
N GLU A 30 16.83 3.27 -19.58
CA GLU A 30 15.50 3.69 -19.99
C GLU A 30 14.55 2.49 -20.12
N TYR A 31 15.03 1.39 -20.69
CA TYR A 31 14.25 0.16 -20.76
C TYR A 31 13.88 -0.37 -19.36
N ILE A 32 14.86 -0.47 -18.47
CA ILE A 32 14.60 -0.91 -17.09
C ILE A 32 13.59 0.00 -16.43
N LEU A 33 13.75 1.30 -16.53
CA LEU A 33 12.84 2.29 -15.96
C LEU A 33 11.43 2.16 -16.56
N SER A 34 11.30 1.93 -17.86
CA SER A 34 10.00 1.87 -18.54
C SER A 34 9.10 0.74 -18.02
N PHE A 35 9.63 -0.46 -17.74
CA PHE A 35 8.81 -1.56 -17.21
C PHE A 35 8.75 -1.59 -15.67
N THR A 36 9.69 -0.93 -14.97
CA THR A 36 9.64 -0.83 -13.50
C THR A 36 8.84 0.36 -13.00
N GLU A 37 8.61 1.38 -13.84
CA GLU A 37 7.85 2.56 -13.47
C GLU A 37 6.41 2.24 -12.99
N PRO A 38 5.62 1.38 -13.66
CA PRO A 38 4.29 1.01 -13.17
C PRO A 38 4.33 0.37 -11.77
N ILE A 39 5.34 -0.45 -11.49
CA ILE A 39 5.56 -1.08 -10.18
C ILE A 39 5.86 -0.01 -9.13
N TYR A 40 6.79 0.89 -9.45
CA TYR A 40 7.17 1.99 -8.56
C TYR A 40 5.99 2.91 -8.25
N SER A 41 5.22 3.30 -9.26
CA SER A 41 4.04 4.15 -9.10
C SER A 41 2.96 3.51 -8.24
N MET A 42 2.70 2.21 -8.40
CA MET A 42 1.80 1.46 -7.54
C MET A 42 2.31 1.42 -6.09
N LEU A 43 3.58 1.09 -5.87
CA LEU A 43 4.17 1.05 -4.53
C LEU A 43 4.09 2.42 -3.84
N ARG A 44 4.37 3.49 -4.57
CA ARG A 44 4.26 4.86 -4.04
C ARG A 44 2.85 5.18 -3.55
N LEU A 45 1.83 4.81 -4.33
CA LEU A 45 0.44 5.05 -3.92
C LEU A 45 0.05 4.18 -2.72
N ALA A 46 0.45 2.90 -2.73
CA ALA A 46 0.19 1.97 -1.65
C ALA A 46 0.86 2.36 -0.33
N ASP A 47 1.99 3.07 -0.40
CA ASP A 47 2.75 3.53 0.77
C ASP A 47 2.24 4.86 1.36
N THR A 48 1.22 5.46 0.76
CA THR A 48 0.57 6.66 1.33
C THR A 48 -0.40 6.31 2.44
N ASP A 49 -0.79 7.33 3.25
CA ASP A 49 -1.87 7.19 4.25
C ASP A 49 -3.27 7.34 3.63
N LYS A 50 -3.37 7.40 2.31
CA LYS A 50 -4.65 7.52 1.62
C LYS A 50 -5.45 6.23 1.72
N PRO A 51 -6.77 6.31 1.84
CA PRO A 51 -7.64 5.16 1.72
C PRO A 51 -7.54 4.55 0.32
N CYS A 52 -6.82 3.45 0.18
CA CYS A 52 -6.58 2.78 -1.11
C CYS A 52 -6.79 1.26 -1.07
N LEU A 53 -7.19 0.70 0.09
CA LEU A 53 -7.41 -0.75 0.22
C LEU A 53 -8.33 -1.31 -0.88
N HIS A 54 -9.37 -0.58 -1.26
CA HIS A 54 -10.35 -0.97 -2.26
C HIS A 54 -9.87 -0.82 -3.72
N LEU A 55 -8.71 -0.19 -3.93
CA LEU A 55 -8.14 0.04 -5.26
C LEU A 55 -7.05 -0.97 -5.62
N ILE A 56 -6.47 -1.66 -4.63
CA ILE A 56 -5.27 -2.48 -4.81
C ILE A 56 -5.48 -3.60 -5.83
N TYR A 57 -6.65 -4.22 -5.88
CA TYR A 57 -6.95 -5.30 -6.82
C TYR A 57 -6.85 -4.79 -8.28
N GLU A 58 -7.57 -3.72 -8.60
CA GLU A 58 -7.52 -3.08 -9.93
C GLU A 58 -6.13 -2.51 -10.26
N MET A 59 -5.49 -1.86 -9.30
CA MET A 59 -4.14 -1.30 -9.48
C MET A 59 -3.10 -2.38 -9.80
N TRP A 60 -3.27 -3.57 -9.25
CA TRP A 60 -2.36 -4.69 -9.50
C TRP A 60 -2.51 -5.21 -10.92
N ASP A 61 -3.74 -5.37 -11.40
CA ASP A 61 -4.03 -5.79 -12.76
C ASP A 61 -3.55 -4.75 -13.78
N ASP A 62 -3.85 -3.48 -13.57
CA ASP A 62 -3.38 -2.36 -14.38
C ASP A 62 -1.84 -2.27 -14.44
N MET A 63 -1.18 -2.49 -13.30
CA MET A 63 0.28 -2.53 -13.23
C MET A 63 0.85 -3.67 -14.07
N ILE A 64 0.31 -4.89 -13.98
CA ILE A 64 0.75 -6.06 -14.76
C ILE A 64 0.61 -5.76 -16.25
N GLU A 65 -0.50 -5.18 -16.67
CA GLU A 65 -0.75 -4.85 -18.07
C GLU A 65 0.22 -3.78 -18.59
N LYS A 66 0.48 -2.73 -17.82
CA LYS A 66 1.47 -1.69 -18.15
C LYS A 66 2.88 -2.25 -18.25
N VAL A 67 3.27 -3.14 -17.34
CA VAL A 67 4.56 -3.85 -17.41
C VAL A 67 4.66 -4.69 -18.67
N LYS A 68 3.60 -5.45 -19.02
CA LYS A 68 3.52 -6.21 -20.26
C LYS A 68 3.72 -5.30 -21.47
N THR A 69 2.95 -4.25 -21.54
CA THR A 69 2.99 -3.28 -22.66
C THR A 69 4.39 -2.68 -22.83
N ALA A 70 5.06 -2.31 -21.76
CA ALA A 70 6.42 -1.75 -21.81
C ALA A 70 7.44 -2.76 -22.37
N ILE A 71 7.39 -4.01 -21.89
CA ILE A 71 8.30 -5.09 -22.32
C ILE A 71 8.05 -5.43 -23.80
N TYR A 72 6.78 -5.63 -24.18
CA TYR A 72 6.41 -6.00 -25.56
C TYR A 72 6.76 -4.89 -26.56
N ARG A 73 6.62 -3.63 -26.17
CA ARG A 73 7.05 -2.48 -26.99
C ARG A 73 8.57 -2.50 -27.24
N HIS A 74 9.35 -2.75 -26.20
CA HIS A 74 10.81 -2.81 -26.34
C HIS A 74 11.28 -4.00 -27.18
N GLU A 75 10.63 -5.15 -27.02
CA GLU A 75 10.93 -6.35 -27.80
C GLU A 75 10.35 -6.32 -29.23
N ALA A 76 9.60 -5.28 -29.60
CA ALA A 76 8.85 -5.13 -30.84
C ALA A 76 7.92 -6.34 -31.12
N LYS A 77 7.31 -6.89 -30.06
CA LYS A 77 6.37 -8.03 -30.10
C LYS A 77 4.93 -7.59 -30.11
N LYS A 78 4.07 -8.43 -30.70
CA LYS A 78 2.62 -8.29 -30.64
C LYS A 78 2.08 -9.00 -29.39
N GLU A 79 0.83 -8.71 -29.03
CA GLU A 79 0.19 -9.26 -27.82
C GLU A 79 0.03 -10.78 -27.84
N ASP A 80 -0.08 -11.39 -29.04
CA ASP A 80 -0.20 -12.82 -29.26
C ASP A 80 1.15 -13.58 -29.32
N GLU A 81 2.27 -12.85 -29.26
CA GLU A 81 3.61 -13.44 -29.29
C GLU A 81 4.12 -13.71 -27.87
N GLU A 82 4.89 -14.79 -27.71
CA GLU A 82 5.50 -15.11 -26.41
C GLU A 82 6.75 -14.29 -26.13
N SER A 83 6.84 -13.71 -24.95
CA SER A 83 8.06 -13.10 -24.41
C SER A 83 8.58 -13.90 -23.23
N ALA A 84 9.78 -14.47 -23.37
CA ALA A 84 10.42 -15.21 -22.28
C ALA A 84 10.74 -14.29 -21.08
N PHE A 85 11.14 -13.04 -21.35
CA PHE A 85 11.42 -12.08 -20.28
C PHE A 85 10.15 -11.69 -19.55
N TYR A 86 9.06 -11.35 -20.28
CA TYR A 86 7.79 -11.05 -19.63
C TYR A 86 7.27 -12.23 -18.82
N SER A 87 7.38 -13.46 -19.31
CA SER A 87 6.95 -14.66 -18.58
C SER A 87 7.62 -14.78 -17.21
N VAL A 88 8.92 -14.46 -17.12
CA VAL A 88 9.67 -14.44 -15.84
C VAL A 88 9.16 -13.30 -14.94
N VAL A 89 9.04 -12.08 -15.47
CA VAL A 89 8.57 -10.92 -14.71
C VAL A 89 7.13 -11.15 -14.22
N HIS A 90 6.25 -11.61 -15.09
CA HIS A 90 4.85 -11.93 -14.76
C HIS A 90 4.77 -12.96 -13.63
N LYS A 91 5.56 -14.04 -13.69
CA LYS A 91 5.61 -15.04 -12.62
C LYS A 91 6.01 -14.40 -11.29
N ILE A 92 7.02 -13.53 -11.28
CA ILE A 92 7.43 -12.83 -10.06
C ILE A 92 6.29 -11.97 -9.51
N LEU A 93 5.58 -11.23 -10.37
CA LEU A 93 4.46 -10.40 -9.95
C LEU A 93 3.31 -11.24 -9.39
N VAL A 94 2.93 -12.34 -10.05
CA VAL A 94 1.89 -13.26 -9.56
C VAL A 94 2.29 -13.90 -8.23
N ASP A 95 3.52 -14.38 -8.09
CA ASP A 95 4.03 -14.95 -6.83
C ASP A 95 4.00 -13.91 -5.68
N ARG A 96 4.21 -12.63 -5.98
CA ARG A 96 4.08 -11.53 -5.00
C ARG A 96 2.63 -11.23 -4.67
N TRP A 97 1.74 -11.23 -5.67
CA TRP A 97 0.31 -11.10 -5.45
C TRP A 97 -0.22 -12.17 -4.49
N ASP A 98 0.09 -13.43 -4.75
CA ASP A 98 -0.37 -14.56 -3.94
C ASP A 98 0.06 -14.46 -2.47
N ARG A 99 1.23 -13.86 -2.21
CA ARG A 99 1.73 -13.64 -0.84
C ARG A 99 1.13 -12.40 -0.19
N SER A 100 0.91 -11.34 -0.95
CA SER A 100 0.49 -10.03 -0.43
C SER A 100 -1.02 -9.82 -0.47
N ASN A 101 -1.73 -10.53 -1.36
CA ASN A 101 -3.18 -10.42 -1.46
C ASN A 101 -3.84 -11.00 -0.22
N THR A 102 -4.49 -10.14 0.53
CA THR A 102 -5.32 -10.56 1.67
C THR A 102 -6.79 -10.58 1.26
N PRO A 103 -7.61 -11.45 1.91
CA PRO A 103 -9.05 -11.43 1.68
C PRO A 103 -9.71 -10.06 1.86
N LEU A 104 -9.08 -9.15 2.62
CA LEU A 104 -9.56 -7.78 2.82
C LEU A 104 -9.52 -6.92 1.55
N HIS A 105 -8.47 -7.07 0.72
CA HIS A 105 -8.37 -6.35 -0.56
C HIS A 105 -9.55 -6.69 -1.47
N CYS A 106 -9.82 -7.99 -1.65
CA CYS A 106 -10.94 -8.45 -2.47
C CYS A 106 -12.30 -8.02 -1.90
N LEU A 107 -12.48 -8.08 -0.58
CA LEU A 107 -13.70 -7.61 0.05
C LEU A 107 -13.89 -6.10 -0.13
N ALA A 108 -12.84 -5.31 0.12
CA ALA A 108 -12.90 -3.86 -0.07
C ALA A 108 -13.15 -3.47 -1.53
N HIS A 109 -12.48 -4.14 -2.47
CA HIS A 109 -12.73 -3.98 -3.92
C HIS A 109 -14.20 -4.25 -4.26
N SER A 110 -14.77 -5.35 -3.76
CA SER A 110 -16.17 -5.70 -4.02
C SER A 110 -17.20 -4.71 -3.46
N LEU A 111 -16.79 -3.81 -2.56
CA LEU A 111 -17.66 -2.76 -1.97
C LEU A 111 -17.50 -1.41 -2.64
N ASN A 112 -16.64 -1.27 -3.63
CA ASN A 112 -16.50 -0.05 -4.40
C ASN A 112 -17.59 0.03 -5.48
N PRO A 113 -18.51 1.03 -5.44
CA PRO A 113 -19.62 1.11 -6.38
C PRO A 113 -19.19 1.25 -7.84
N ARG A 114 -18.04 1.89 -8.10
CA ARG A 114 -17.52 2.14 -9.45
C ARG A 114 -17.41 0.86 -10.29
N TYR A 115 -17.00 -0.26 -9.69
CA TYR A 115 -16.80 -1.53 -10.41
C TYR A 115 -18.07 -2.23 -10.87
N TYR A 116 -19.23 -1.60 -10.69
CA TYR A 116 -20.53 -2.06 -11.15
C TYR A 116 -21.14 -1.12 -12.21
N THR A 117 -20.39 -0.12 -12.67
CA THR A 117 -20.86 0.85 -13.66
C THR A 117 -20.59 0.36 -15.09
N ASN A 118 -21.46 0.75 -16.01
CA ASN A 118 -21.25 0.46 -17.42
C ASN A 118 -20.02 1.17 -17.99
N THR A 119 -19.68 2.33 -17.46
CA THR A 119 -18.49 3.10 -17.84
C THR A 119 -17.24 2.26 -17.56
N TRP A 120 -17.05 1.81 -16.31
CA TRP A 120 -15.91 0.99 -15.94
C TRP A 120 -15.86 -0.33 -16.72
N ILE A 121 -17.03 -0.99 -16.95
CA ILE A 121 -17.13 -2.22 -17.73
C ILE A 121 -16.71 -2.00 -19.21
N SER A 122 -16.90 -0.80 -19.75
CA SER A 122 -16.53 -0.52 -21.15
C SER A 122 -15.07 -0.07 -21.32
N GLU A 123 -14.40 0.37 -20.26
CA GLU A 123 -13.01 0.84 -20.27
C GLU A 123 -12.00 -0.32 -20.31
N ASP A 124 -12.35 -1.48 -19.76
CA ASP A 124 -11.49 -2.65 -19.69
C ASP A 124 -11.78 -3.61 -20.88
N PRO A 125 -10.78 -4.15 -21.57
CA PRO A 125 -10.97 -5.13 -22.63
C PRO A 125 -11.60 -6.46 -22.14
N ASN A 126 -11.52 -6.78 -20.86
CA ASN A 126 -12.10 -8.00 -20.29
C ASN A 126 -12.64 -7.81 -18.87
N PRO A 127 -13.56 -6.86 -18.65
CA PRO A 127 -13.99 -6.46 -17.32
C PRO A 127 -14.84 -7.55 -16.67
N THR A 128 -14.45 -7.94 -15.47
CA THR A 128 -15.23 -8.87 -14.67
C THR A 128 -15.74 -8.16 -13.41
N PRO A 129 -17.04 -7.80 -13.35
CA PRO A 129 -17.59 -7.21 -12.14
C PRO A 129 -17.35 -8.07 -10.91
N PRO A 130 -17.07 -7.47 -9.72
CA PRO A 130 -16.64 -8.21 -8.54
C PRO A 130 -17.57 -9.35 -8.09
N HIS A 131 -18.86 -9.27 -8.39
CA HIS A 131 -19.83 -10.33 -8.03
C HIS A 131 -19.74 -11.56 -8.96
N LYS A 132 -19.08 -11.45 -10.12
CA LYS A 132 -18.85 -12.53 -11.08
C LYS A 132 -17.45 -13.13 -10.98
N ASP A 133 -16.53 -12.45 -10.31
CA ASP A 133 -15.16 -12.92 -10.12
C ASP A 133 -15.07 -13.99 -9.05
N LEU A 134 -14.44 -15.13 -9.37
CA LEU A 134 -14.32 -16.28 -8.47
C LEU A 134 -13.34 -16.07 -7.33
N GLU A 135 -12.26 -15.32 -7.56
CA GLU A 135 -11.28 -15.01 -6.53
C GLU A 135 -11.91 -14.08 -5.50
N ILE A 136 -12.51 -13.00 -5.96
CA ILE A 136 -13.21 -12.04 -5.10
C ILE A 136 -14.33 -12.73 -4.31
N PHE A 137 -15.11 -13.60 -4.96
CA PHE A 137 -16.16 -14.37 -4.30
C PHE A 137 -15.61 -15.23 -3.15
N ARG A 138 -14.53 -15.99 -3.41
CA ARG A 138 -13.93 -16.87 -2.39
C ARG A 138 -13.35 -16.06 -1.23
N MET A 139 -12.62 -14.99 -1.53
CA MET A 139 -11.96 -14.15 -0.53
C MET A 139 -12.96 -13.34 0.30
N ARG A 140 -14.00 -12.79 -0.34
CA ARG A 140 -15.13 -12.15 0.38
C ARG A 140 -15.77 -13.09 1.38
N ASN A 141 -16.11 -14.30 0.96
CA ASN A 141 -16.73 -15.30 1.85
C ASN A 141 -15.80 -15.71 3.00
N LYS A 142 -14.49 -15.79 2.76
CA LYS A 142 -13.49 -16.05 3.81
C LYS A 142 -13.46 -14.92 4.84
N CYS A 143 -13.50 -13.67 4.40
CA CYS A 143 -13.60 -12.51 5.28
C CYS A 143 -14.90 -12.49 6.08
N LEU A 144 -16.04 -12.68 5.43
CA LEU A 144 -17.32 -12.65 6.12
C LEU A 144 -17.43 -13.76 7.18
N LYS A 145 -16.88 -14.95 6.92
CA LYS A 145 -16.81 -16.02 7.93
C LYS A 145 -15.94 -15.64 9.13
N ARG A 146 -14.88 -14.88 8.91
CA ARG A 146 -13.96 -14.44 9.98
C ARG A 146 -14.55 -13.31 10.82
N PHE A 147 -15.24 -12.36 10.19
CA PHE A 147 -15.79 -11.19 10.89
C PHE A 147 -17.14 -11.47 11.58
N PHE A 148 -17.94 -12.36 11.00
CA PHE A 148 -19.30 -12.65 11.45
C PHE A 148 -19.41 -14.15 11.73
N ALA A 149 -19.27 -14.51 13.01
CA ALA A 149 -19.40 -15.91 13.44
C ALA A 149 -20.84 -16.44 13.24
N ASN A 150 -21.85 -15.57 13.40
CA ASN A 150 -23.26 -15.92 13.27
C ASN A 150 -23.65 -16.13 11.79
N GLY A 151 -24.27 -17.27 11.47
CA GLY A 151 -24.73 -17.57 10.12
C GLY A 151 -25.88 -16.69 9.64
N GLU A 152 -26.73 -16.21 10.56
CA GLU A 152 -27.84 -15.32 10.23
C GLU A 152 -27.35 -13.93 9.81
N GLU A 153 -26.38 -13.38 10.54
CA GLU A 153 -25.74 -12.10 10.16
C GLU A 153 -25.10 -12.18 8.78
N ARG A 154 -24.42 -13.30 8.46
CA ARG A 154 -23.86 -13.52 7.13
C ARG A 154 -24.90 -13.61 6.03
N ARG A 155 -26.08 -14.18 6.31
CA ARG A 155 -27.18 -14.22 5.32
C ARG A 155 -27.70 -12.83 5.03
N ILE A 156 -27.90 -12.00 6.06
CA ILE A 156 -28.35 -10.61 5.92
C ILE A 156 -27.33 -9.84 5.05
N LEU A 157 -26.04 -9.92 5.40
CA LEU A 157 -24.97 -9.26 4.63
C LEU A 157 -24.90 -9.73 3.16
N ASN A 158 -25.06 -11.03 2.92
CA ASN A 158 -25.05 -11.54 1.55
C ASN A 158 -26.28 -11.09 0.75
N ASN A 159 -27.45 -10.95 1.41
CA ASN A 159 -28.63 -10.40 0.76
C ASN A 159 -28.46 -8.92 0.45
N GLU A 160 -27.95 -8.13 1.39
CA GLU A 160 -27.64 -6.71 1.17
C GLU A 160 -26.59 -6.53 0.04
N TYR A 161 -25.58 -7.43 -0.01
CA TYR A 161 -24.60 -7.42 -1.09
C TYR A 161 -25.21 -7.79 -2.45
N ALA A 162 -26.11 -8.76 -2.49
CA ALA A 162 -26.83 -9.10 -3.71
C ALA A 162 -27.61 -7.89 -4.24
N ASN A 163 -28.37 -7.22 -3.39
CA ASN A 163 -29.14 -6.03 -3.76
C ASN A 163 -28.25 -4.88 -4.26
N PHE A 164 -27.13 -4.63 -3.57
CA PHE A 164 -26.15 -3.64 -3.98
C PHE A 164 -25.53 -3.99 -5.35
N SER A 165 -25.07 -5.23 -5.53
CA SER A 165 -24.34 -5.65 -6.74
C SER A 165 -25.23 -5.74 -7.98
N THR A 166 -26.52 -5.98 -7.80
CA THR A 166 -27.51 -6.05 -8.88
C THR A 166 -28.33 -4.78 -9.07
N ALA A 167 -28.06 -3.74 -8.28
CA ALA A 167 -28.80 -2.49 -8.26
C ALA A 167 -30.32 -2.72 -8.09
N THR A 168 -30.71 -3.41 -7.02
CA THR A 168 -32.10 -3.68 -6.65
C THR A 168 -32.40 -3.20 -5.23
N GLU A 169 -33.69 -3.21 -4.83
CA GLU A 169 -34.13 -2.94 -3.44
C GLU A 169 -33.59 -1.61 -2.88
N GLY A 170 -33.81 -0.51 -3.62
CA GLY A 170 -33.40 0.85 -3.24
C GLY A 170 -32.05 1.30 -3.85
N PHE A 171 -31.28 0.39 -4.42
CA PHE A 171 -30.10 0.73 -5.21
C PHE A 171 -30.39 0.92 -6.71
N ASP A 172 -31.64 0.76 -7.12
CA ASP A 172 -32.16 0.93 -8.49
C ASP A 172 -32.56 2.38 -8.82
N ASN A 173 -32.44 3.31 -7.88
CA ASN A 173 -32.66 4.72 -8.08
C ASN A 173 -31.65 5.28 -9.09
N TYR A 174 -32.11 6.12 -10.02
CA TYR A 174 -31.31 6.76 -11.05
C TYR A 174 -30.07 7.46 -10.45
N ASP A 175 -30.23 8.29 -9.43
CA ASP A 175 -29.12 9.02 -8.80
C ASP A 175 -28.13 8.05 -8.15
N SER A 176 -28.60 6.96 -7.54
CA SER A 176 -27.74 5.93 -6.96
C SER A 176 -26.85 5.26 -8.00
N ILE A 177 -27.36 5.03 -9.21
CA ILE A 177 -26.63 4.39 -10.30
C ILE A 177 -25.63 5.37 -10.93
N GLU A 178 -26.02 6.59 -11.23
CA GLU A 178 -25.15 7.63 -11.81
C GLU A 178 -24.01 8.02 -10.85
N ASP A 179 -24.32 8.17 -9.58
CA ASP A 179 -23.35 8.55 -8.54
C ASP A 179 -22.27 7.48 -8.28
N ARG A 180 -22.46 6.23 -8.73
CA ARG A 180 -21.45 5.15 -8.57
C ARG A 180 -20.11 5.47 -9.22
N ASP A 181 -20.12 6.21 -10.31
CA ASP A 181 -18.92 6.56 -11.07
C ASP A 181 -18.35 7.94 -10.67
N ILE A 182 -19.22 8.81 -10.16
CA ILE A 182 -18.89 10.22 -9.90
C ILE A 182 -18.41 10.45 -8.46
N LEU A 183 -19.06 9.80 -7.50
CA LEU A 183 -18.77 10.04 -6.09
C LEU A 183 -17.61 9.20 -5.56
N ASP A 184 -16.90 9.78 -4.59
CA ASP A 184 -16.01 8.98 -3.73
C ASP A 184 -16.79 7.80 -3.12
N PRO A 185 -16.24 6.57 -3.12
CA PRO A 185 -16.95 5.38 -2.67
C PRO A 185 -17.55 5.48 -1.26
N LYS A 186 -16.85 6.14 -0.32
CA LYS A 186 -17.40 6.35 1.04
C LYS A 186 -18.58 7.31 1.03
N LYS A 187 -18.49 8.41 0.25
CA LYS A 187 -19.59 9.36 0.13
C LYS A 187 -20.82 8.70 -0.49
N TRP A 188 -20.59 7.88 -1.52
CA TRP A 188 -21.66 7.11 -2.13
C TRP A 188 -22.39 6.22 -1.11
N TRP A 189 -21.64 5.46 -0.30
CA TRP A 189 -22.23 4.62 0.74
C TRP A 189 -22.96 5.40 1.81
N VAL A 190 -22.50 6.61 2.18
CA VAL A 190 -23.20 7.49 3.13
C VAL A 190 -24.56 7.93 2.59
N ILE A 191 -24.62 8.28 1.30
CA ILE A 191 -25.83 8.83 0.68
C ILE A 191 -26.81 7.72 0.30
N HIS A 192 -26.34 6.65 -0.33
CA HIS A 192 -27.18 5.63 -0.97
C HIS A 192 -27.24 4.30 -0.21
N GLY A 193 -26.40 4.10 0.82
CA GLY A 193 -26.28 2.82 1.53
C GLY A 193 -27.34 2.52 2.58
N ALA A 194 -28.32 3.40 2.81
CA ALA A 194 -29.29 3.26 3.90
C ALA A 194 -30.15 1.97 3.82
N PHE A 195 -30.35 1.42 2.65
CA PHE A 195 -31.09 0.17 2.42
C PHE A 195 -30.31 -1.09 2.80
N ALA A 196 -29.01 -0.98 3.04
CA ALA A 196 -28.11 -2.07 3.40
C ALA A 196 -27.24 -1.69 4.61
N PRO A 197 -27.81 -1.50 5.81
CA PRO A 197 -27.13 -0.89 6.94
C PRO A 197 -25.92 -1.71 7.45
N ASN A 198 -25.99 -3.04 7.39
CA ASN A 198 -24.86 -3.88 7.80
C ASN A 198 -23.72 -3.80 6.80
N LEU A 199 -24.04 -3.85 5.52
CA LEU A 199 -23.05 -3.72 4.43
C LEU A 199 -22.46 -2.31 4.38
N GLN A 200 -23.30 -1.27 4.57
CA GLN A 200 -22.86 0.12 4.66
C GLN A 200 -21.82 0.31 5.78
N ASN A 201 -22.08 -0.21 6.98
CA ASN A 201 -21.14 -0.13 8.09
C ASN A 201 -19.80 -0.82 7.76
N LEU A 202 -19.85 -1.98 7.12
CA LEU A 202 -18.67 -2.69 6.67
C LEU A 202 -17.92 -1.91 5.57
N ALA A 203 -18.63 -1.38 4.59
CA ALA A 203 -18.08 -0.58 3.51
C ALA A 203 -17.37 0.68 4.01
N LEU A 204 -18.01 1.43 4.90
CA LEU A 204 -17.43 2.65 5.48
C LEU A 204 -16.13 2.38 6.26
N LYS A 205 -16.03 1.22 6.91
CA LYS A 205 -14.80 0.80 7.58
C LYS A 205 -13.69 0.46 6.59
N LEU A 206 -13.97 -0.35 5.57
CA LEU A 206 -12.97 -0.85 4.65
C LEU A 206 -12.52 0.16 3.61
N LEU A 207 -13.46 0.93 3.05
CA LEU A 207 -13.18 1.96 2.05
C LEU A 207 -12.39 3.16 2.63
N GLY A 208 -12.30 3.23 3.96
CA GLY A 208 -11.50 4.24 4.66
C GLY A 208 -10.10 3.80 5.06
N GLN A 209 -9.68 2.56 4.73
CA GLN A 209 -8.41 2.02 5.18
C GLN A 209 -7.29 2.23 4.16
N PRO A 210 -6.06 2.55 4.63
CA PRO A 210 -4.86 2.38 3.83
C PRO A 210 -4.66 0.89 3.52
N CYS A 211 -3.87 0.57 2.50
CA CYS A 211 -3.66 -0.81 2.07
C CYS A 211 -2.42 -1.48 2.70
N SER A 212 -1.56 -0.71 3.34
CA SER A 212 -0.30 -1.19 3.93
C SER A 212 -0.12 -0.76 5.37
N SER A 213 0.83 -1.41 6.07
CA SER A 213 1.23 -1.05 7.44
C SER A 213 2.20 0.13 7.51
N SER A 214 2.62 0.68 6.39
CA SER A 214 3.64 1.74 6.33
C SER A 214 3.32 2.96 7.19
N CYS A 215 2.05 3.31 7.34
CA CYS A 215 1.64 4.39 8.24
C CYS A 215 1.91 4.05 9.71
N CYS A 216 1.75 2.78 10.10
CA CYS A 216 2.07 2.30 11.46
C CYS A 216 3.59 2.28 11.68
N GLU A 217 4.35 1.83 10.69
CA GLU A 217 5.82 1.80 10.74
C GLU A 217 6.41 3.21 10.85
N ARG A 218 5.90 4.16 10.09
CA ARG A 218 6.27 5.58 10.22
C ARG A 218 5.94 6.13 11.61
N ASN A 219 4.80 5.76 12.16
CA ASN A 219 4.42 6.15 13.52
C ASN A 219 5.35 5.53 14.57
N TRP A 220 5.73 4.27 14.38
CA TRP A 220 6.66 3.57 15.26
C TRP A 220 8.06 4.21 15.24
N SER A 221 8.54 4.62 14.08
CA SER A 221 9.80 5.36 13.95
C SER A 221 9.75 6.68 14.72
N THR A 222 8.65 7.43 14.63
CA THR A 222 8.42 8.65 15.41
C THR A 222 8.43 8.36 16.91
N TYR A 223 7.75 7.28 17.34
CA TYR A 223 7.74 6.87 18.76
C TYR A 223 9.15 6.53 19.26
N SER A 224 9.89 5.71 18.52
CA SER A 224 11.25 5.32 18.86
C SER A 224 12.20 6.51 18.96
N PHE A 225 12.05 7.50 18.07
CA PHE A 225 12.81 8.74 18.12
C PHE A 225 12.50 9.57 19.37
N ILE A 226 11.22 9.73 19.73
CA ILE A 226 10.78 10.50 20.90
C ILE A 226 11.16 9.77 22.19
N HIS A 227 10.98 8.45 22.23
CA HIS A 227 11.25 7.59 23.39
C HIS A 227 12.62 6.90 23.30
N SER A 228 13.65 7.61 22.85
CA SER A 228 15.01 7.05 22.75
C SER A 228 15.67 6.86 24.12
N MET A 229 16.60 5.91 24.21
CA MET A 229 17.40 5.65 25.41
C MET A 229 18.10 6.91 25.96
N LYS A 230 18.48 7.85 25.11
CA LYS A 230 19.05 9.16 25.50
C LYS A 230 18.03 10.07 26.20
N ARG A 231 16.72 9.80 26.08
CA ARG A 231 15.60 10.58 26.64
C ARG A 231 14.76 9.78 27.64
N ASN A 232 15.36 8.82 28.34
CA ASN A 232 14.69 7.90 29.27
C ASN A 232 13.97 8.53 30.47
N LYS A 233 14.05 9.86 30.63
CA LYS A 233 13.33 10.60 31.69
C LYS A 233 11.89 10.98 31.27
N ILE A 234 11.48 10.70 30.05
CA ILE A 234 10.13 10.98 29.58
C ILE A 234 9.23 9.83 30.02
N THR A 235 8.13 10.15 30.70
CA THR A 235 7.13 9.13 31.06
C THR A 235 6.44 8.60 29.79
N PRO A 236 5.97 7.33 29.77
CA PRO A 236 5.25 6.77 28.62
C PRO A 236 4.09 7.66 28.14
N GLN A 237 3.28 8.16 29.07
CA GLN A 237 2.17 9.06 28.74
C GLN A 237 2.63 10.32 27.99
N ARG A 238 3.72 10.91 28.42
CA ARG A 238 4.26 12.12 27.77
C ARG A 238 4.87 11.80 26.41
N ALA A 239 5.41 10.60 26.22
CA ALA A 239 5.87 10.13 24.93
C ALA A 239 4.69 9.95 23.97
N GLU A 240 3.60 9.34 24.40
CA GLU A 240 2.36 9.20 23.63
C GLU A 240 1.78 10.55 23.22
N ASP A 241 1.70 11.51 24.14
CA ASP A 241 1.21 12.88 23.86
C ASP A 241 2.08 13.56 22.79
N LEU A 242 3.40 13.43 22.87
CA LEU A 242 4.33 14.00 21.89
C LEU A 242 4.22 13.32 20.53
N VAL A 243 4.07 12.00 20.47
CA VAL A 243 3.83 11.26 19.22
C VAL A 243 2.51 11.70 18.60
N PHE A 244 1.45 11.84 19.40
CA PHE A 244 0.15 12.30 18.93
C PHE A 244 0.23 13.72 18.33
N ILE A 245 0.87 14.66 19.03
CA ILE A 245 1.06 16.04 18.55
C ILE A 245 1.87 16.04 17.24
N HIS A 246 3.00 15.36 17.22
CA HIS A 246 3.88 15.28 16.05
C HIS A 246 3.15 14.74 14.82
N ASN A 247 2.44 13.62 14.97
CA ASN A 247 1.69 13.02 13.86
C ASN A 247 0.55 13.93 13.37
N ASN A 248 -0.15 14.60 14.28
CA ASN A 248 -1.21 15.52 13.87
C ASN A 248 -0.66 16.76 13.15
N LEU A 249 0.45 17.33 13.60
CA LEU A 249 1.13 18.43 12.90
C LEU A 249 1.58 18.00 11.50
N ARG A 250 2.14 16.78 11.38
CA ARG A 250 2.52 16.21 10.08
C ARG A 250 1.31 15.98 9.16
N LEU A 251 0.21 15.46 9.68
CA LEU A 251 -1.03 15.33 8.91
C LEU A 251 -1.60 16.67 8.45
N LEU A 252 -1.43 17.73 9.24
CA LEU A 252 -1.83 19.08 8.86
C LEU A 252 -0.92 19.64 7.75
N SER A 253 0.40 19.43 7.83
CA SER A 253 1.34 19.88 6.80
C SER A 253 1.10 19.19 5.44
N ARG A 254 0.61 17.94 5.44
CA ARG A 254 0.22 17.21 4.22
C ARG A 254 -0.98 17.81 3.46
N ARG A 255 -1.67 18.77 4.05
CA ARG A 255 -2.73 19.53 3.36
C ARG A 255 -2.18 20.69 2.54
N SER A 256 -0.90 21.00 2.66
CA SER A 256 -0.27 22.07 1.89
C SER A 256 -0.15 21.71 0.41
N THR A 257 -0.15 22.73 -0.45
CA THR A 257 0.03 22.60 -1.90
C THR A 257 1.43 22.03 -2.20
N GLU A 258 2.43 22.41 -1.42
CA GLU A 258 3.80 21.90 -1.56
C GLU A 258 3.89 20.39 -1.35
N TYR A 259 3.15 19.84 -0.41
CA TYR A 259 3.09 18.39 -0.19
C TYR A 259 2.37 17.67 -1.34
N MET A 260 1.28 18.25 -1.85
CA MET A 260 0.44 17.62 -2.87
C MET A 260 1.03 17.69 -4.28
N GLU A 261 1.66 18.81 -4.62
CA GLU A 261 2.11 19.16 -5.98
C GLU A 261 3.62 19.31 -6.11
N GLY A 262 4.36 19.34 -5.00
CA GLY A 262 5.80 19.48 -4.96
C GLY A 262 6.56 18.32 -5.59
N GLU A 263 7.88 18.45 -5.71
CA GLU A 263 8.78 17.46 -6.34
C GLU A 263 8.63 16.05 -5.73
N THR A 264 8.34 15.98 -4.43
CA THR A 264 8.16 14.72 -3.70
C THR A 264 6.80 14.06 -3.92
N LYS A 265 5.82 14.77 -4.48
CA LYS A 265 4.48 14.26 -4.83
C LYS A 265 3.87 13.35 -3.75
N MET A 266 3.62 13.91 -2.57
CA MET A 266 3.04 13.21 -1.41
C MET A 266 3.99 12.17 -0.75
N TRP A 267 5.26 12.20 -1.06
CA TRP A 267 6.26 11.40 -0.37
C TRP A 267 6.92 12.24 0.72
N ASP A 268 7.02 11.73 1.94
CA ASP A 268 7.71 12.41 3.05
C ASP A 268 9.25 12.21 2.93
N VAL A 269 9.83 12.62 1.81
CA VAL A 269 11.28 12.62 1.61
C VAL A 269 11.86 13.84 2.31
N GLY A 270 12.77 13.64 3.23
CA GLY A 270 13.33 14.73 4.02
C GLY A 270 12.33 15.25 5.06
N GLY A 271 11.42 14.37 5.47
CA GLY A 271 10.60 14.63 6.64
C GLY A 271 11.49 15.02 7.79
N ASP A 272 11.07 15.96 8.54
CA ASP A 272 11.65 16.50 9.77
C ASP A 272 13.18 16.66 9.67
N SER A 273 13.69 17.85 9.81
CA SER A 273 15.13 18.20 9.85
C SER A 273 15.94 17.41 10.90
N PHE A 274 15.57 16.15 11.12
CA PHE A 274 16.20 15.19 12.01
C PHE A 274 17.43 14.52 11.39
N ASP A 275 17.63 14.67 10.05
CA ASP A 275 18.82 14.18 9.35
C ASP A 275 20.15 14.79 9.85
N SER A 276 20.10 15.82 10.70
CA SER A 276 21.30 16.35 11.34
C SER A 276 21.73 15.59 12.60
N PHE A 277 21.04 14.51 12.96
CA PHE A 277 21.36 13.66 14.12
C PHE A 277 21.92 12.30 13.71
N ASP A 278 22.99 12.29 12.93
CA ASP A 278 23.77 11.10 12.56
C ASP A 278 24.27 10.24 13.74
N GLU A 279 24.04 10.67 14.97
CA GLU A 279 24.48 9.97 16.18
C GLU A 279 23.36 9.32 17.00
N ALA A 280 22.12 9.28 16.52
CA ALA A 280 20.99 8.94 17.41
C ALA A 280 20.46 7.49 17.29
N GLY A 281 21.23 6.53 16.81
CA GLY A 281 20.81 5.11 16.82
C GLY A 281 19.68 4.75 15.85
N ILE A 282 19.28 5.67 14.93
CA ILE A 282 18.27 5.41 13.90
C ILE A 282 18.77 4.37 12.90
N LEU A 283 20.07 4.32 12.66
CA LEU A 283 20.69 3.34 11.75
C LEU A 283 20.59 1.89 12.25
N GLU A 284 20.53 1.69 13.57
CA GLU A 284 20.35 0.35 14.16
C GLU A 284 18.94 -0.21 13.93
N VAL A 285 17.93 0.65 13.80
CA VAL A 285 16.55 0.24 13.55
C VAL A 285 16.26 0.04 12.05
N THR A 286 16.99 0.75 11.18
CA THR A 286 16.86 0.59 9.72
C THR A 286 17.57 -0.65 9.18
N ASP A 287 18.55 -1.19 9.90
CA ASP A 287 19.19 -2.48 9.59
C ASP A 287 18.36 -3.69 10.06
N LEU A 288 17.33 -3.48 10.87
CA LEU A 288 16.36 -4.50 11.22
C LEU A 288 15.42 -4.70 10.02
N SER A 289 15.74 -5.66 9.19
CA SER A 289 14.84 -6.12 8.13
C SER A 289 13.61 -6.74 8.79
N LEU A 290 12.44 -6.09 8.64
CA LEU A 290 11.15 -6.59 9.08
C LEU A 290 10.73 -7.91 8.42
N ASP A 291 11.54 -8.43 7.51
CA ASP A 291 11.36 -9.72 6.84
C ASP A 291 12.07 -10.90 7.56
N GLU A 292 12.70 -10.66 8.71
CA GLU A 292 13.38 -11.71 9.49
C GLU A 292 12.58 -12.06 10.77
N PRO A 293 11.79 -13.16 10.74
CA PRO A 293 10.96 -13.61 11.88
C PRO A 293 11.76 -13.89 13.16
N ASP A 294 13.04 -14.21 13.03
CA ASP A 294 13.93 -14.52 14.16
C ASP A 294 14.32 -13.26 14.98
N LEU A 295 14.31 -12.08 14.34
CA LEU A 295 14.55 -10.81 15.04
C LEU A 295 13.31 -10.30 15.78
N GLU A 296 12.10 -10.55 15.25
CA GLU A 296 10.87 -10.28 15.98
C GLU A 296 10.76 -11.09 17.27
N ALA A 297 11.22 -12.35 17.25
CA ALA A 297 11.23 -13.21 18.44
C ALA A 297 12.15 -12.67 19.53
N ILE A 298 13.29 -12.08 19.19
CA ILE A 298 14.26 -11.53 20.15
C ILE A 298 13.72 -10.26 20.82
N VAL A 299 13.02 -9.40 20.08
CA VAL A 299 12.46 -8.14 20.60
C VAL A 299 11.32 -8.40 21.59
N PHE A 300 10.58 -9.50 21.45
CA PHE A 300 9.43 -9.84 22.30
C PHE A 300 9.73 -10.86 23.39
N THR A 301 10.94 -11.44 23.46
CA THR A 301 11.30 -12.43 24.49
C THR A 301 12.07 -11.88 25.68
N ASP A 302 12.47 -10.61 25.67
CA ASP A 302 13.30 -10.02 26.75
C ASP A 302 12.49 -9.39 27.89
N GLU A 303 11.16 -9.48 27.92
CA GLU A 303 10.32 -8.97 29.02
C GLU A 303 9.83 -10.06 29.99
N GLY A 304 10.47 -11.23 30.04
CA GLY A 304 9.96 -12.39 30.78
C GLY A 304 10.84 -13.04 31.84
N ASN A 305 12.00 -12.46 32.26
CA ASN A 305 12.85 -13.14 33.22
C ASN A 305 13.52 -12.22 34.26
N GLU A 306 12.74 -11.43 34.99
CA GLU A 306 13.18 -10.85 36.29
C GLU A 306 12.05 -10.91 37.33
N GLU A 307 11.63 -12.12 37.71
CA GLU A 307 10.94 -12.37 38.95
C GLU A 307 11.10 -13.85 39.32
N THR A 308 12.21 -14.18 39.94
CA THR A 308 12.30 -15.24 41.00
C THR A 308 13.74 -15.30 41.47
N ASP A 309 14.04 -14.64 42.58
CA ASP A 309 14.90 -15.17 43.66
C ASP A 309 15.05 -14.13 44.78
N LEU A 310 14.03 -14.04 45.60
CA LEU A 310 14.17 -13.55 46.99
C LEU A 310 13.19 -14.31 47.90
N ASN A 311 13.51 -15.57 48.19
CA ASN A 311 13.08 -16.20 49.41
C ASN A 311 14.01 -17.40 49.70
N GLY A 312 15.00 -17.14 50.50
CA GLY A 312 15.84 -18.15 51.10
C GLY A 312 16.52 -17.60 52.37
N ASN A 313 16.04 -18.08 53.53
CA ASN A 313 16.65 -18.03 54.87
C ASN A 313 16.38 -16.76 55.69
N GLU A 314 15.53 -16.82 56.68
CA GLU A 314 15.48 -17.49 58.01
C GLU A 314 14.11 -17.30 58.60
#